data_f39925ea6bb800b4d0bc95c06723ebf2
#
_entry.id   f39925ea6bb800b4d0bc95c06723ebf2
#
_cell.length_a   1.000
_cell.length_b   1.000
_cell.length_c   1.000
_cell.angle_alpha   90.00
_cell.angle_beta   90.00
_cell.angle_gamma   90.00
#
_symmetry.space_group_name_H-M   'P 1'
#
loop_
_entity.id
_entity.type
_entity.pdbx_description
1 polymer ?
#
loop_
_entity_poly.entity_id
_entity_poly.type
_entity_poly.pdbx_seq_one_letter_code
_entity_poly.pdbx_strand_id
1 'polypeptide(L)'
;TMGFTSCSSDNGGDDEEAGTFNTSVLKEVNSSYVDNTIVATYRNLADYNKQLVADINAMSNDAGVQKACDTWKMSRKWWEFSEAFLFGAAGDYALDPHTDTWPFDRNSLKAT
;
A
#
# COMPACT_ATOMS: atom_id res chain seq x y z
N THR A 1 -6.31 -0.61 -31.65
CA THR A 1 -7.41 -1.42 -31.08
C THR A 1 -6.84 -2.80 -30.75
N MET A 2 -6.42 -3.01 -29.51
CA MET A 2 -6.00 -4.33 -29.01
C MET A 2 -7.23 -4.97 -28.38
N GLY A 3 -7.73 -6.06 -28.99
CA GLY A 3 -8.83 -6.82 -28.45
C GLY A 3 -8.37 -7.74 -27.33
N PHE A 4 -8.96 -7.60 -26.14
CA PHE A 4 -8.83 -8.60 -25.09
C PHE A 4 -9.69 -9.79 -25.46
N THR A 5 -9.06 -10.92 -25.76
CA THR A 5 -9.75 -12.19 -25.95
C THR A 5 -10.07 -12.74 -24.56
N SER A 6 -11.34 -12.61 -24.16
CA SER A 6 -11.88 -13.32 -23.02
C SER A 6 -11.87 -14.82 -23.34
N CYS A 7 -11.20 -15.63 -22.52
CA CYS A 7 -11.35 -17.08 -22.59
C CYS A 7 -12.74 -17.45 -22.10
N SER A 8 -13.65 -17.65 -23.05
CA SER A 8 -14.92 -18.33 -22.83
C SER A 8 -14.62 -19.82 -22.85
N SER A 9 -14.79 -20.50 -21.72
CA SER A 9 -14.73 -21.96 -21.65
C SER A 9 -15.96 -22.52 -22.33
N ASP A 10 -15.77 -23.04 -23.53
CA ASP A 10 -16.75 -23.88 -24.18
C ASP A 10 -16.57 -25.33 -23.78
N ASN A 11 -17.68 -25.97 -23.49
CA ASN A 11 -17.82 -27.27 -22.87
C ASN A 11 -17.59 -28.37 -23.92
N GLY A 12 -16.54 -29.15 -23.76
CA GLY A 12 -16.26 -30.35 -24.58
C GLY A 12 -15.28 -31.22 -23.83
N GLY A 13 -15.76 -32.32 -23.27
CA GLY A 13 -15.06 -33.18 -22.35
C GLY A 13 -13.76 -33.74 -22.90
N ASP A 14 -12.79 -33.65 -22.03
CA ASP A 14 -11.75 -34.64 -21.78
C ASP A 14 -11.23 -34.35 -20.38
N ASP A 15 -11.22 -35.39 -19.53
CA ASP A 15 -10.72 -35.35 -18.15
C ASP A 15 -9.22 -35.06 -18.13
N GLU A 16 -8.83 -33.83 -18.44
CA GLU A 16 -7.53 -33.30 -18.03
C GLU A 16 -7.66 -32.89 -16.56
N GLU A 17 -6.95 -33.59 -15.68
CA GLU A 17 -6.74 -33.26 -14.27
C GLU A 17 -6.54 -31.76 -14.15
N ALA A 18 -7.60 -31.04 -13.76
CA ALA A 18 -7.49 -29.66 -13.29
C ALA A 18 -6.46 -29.71 -12.18
N GLY A 19 -5.25 -29.21 -12.48
CA GLY A 19 -4.08 -29.35 -11.61
C GLY A 19 -4.48 -29.06 -10.18
N THR A 20 -4.36 -30.07 -9.32
CA THR A 20 -4.76 -29.97 -7.91
C THR A 20 -3.98 -28.82 -7.29
N PHE A 21 -4.68 -27.70 -7.07
CA PHE A 21 -4.11 -26.51 -6.46
C PHE A 21 -3.52 -26.90 -5.11
N ASN A 22 -2.20 -26.88 -5.01
CA ASN A 22 -1.52 -27.27 -3.78
C ASN A 22 -1.77 -26.21 -2.69
N THR A 23 -2.81 -26.44 -1.87
CA THR A 23 -3.25 -25.53 -0.81
C THR A 23 -2.11 -25.21 0.18
N SER A 24 -1.15 -26.13 0.38
CA SER A 24 -0.01 -25.87 1.28
C SER A 24 0.95 -24.85 0.69
N VAL A 25 1.24 -24.95 -0.60
CA VAL A 25 2.06 -23.96 -1.32
C VAL A 25 1.40 -22.58 -1.33
N LEU A 26 0.10 -22.52 -1.56
CA LEU A 26 -0.63 -21.25 -1.49
C LEU A 26 -0.58 -20.62 -0.10
N LYS A 27 -0.72 -21.40 0.96
CA LYS A 27 -0.60 -20.90 2.33
C LYS A 27 0.81 -20.33 2.60
N GLU A 28 1.84 -21.05 2.16
CA GLU A 28 3.22 -20.60 2.32
C GLU A 28 3.49 -19.30 1.54
N VAL A 29 3.06 -19.23 0.29
CA VAL A 29 3.17 -18.00 -0.53
C VAL A 29 2.43 -16.85 0.11
N ASN A 30 1.19 -17.06 0.58
CA ASN A 30 0.40 -16.03 1.24
C ASN A 30 1.05 -15.55 2.53
N SER A 31 1.52 -16.46 3.40
CA SER A 31 2.24 -16.07 4.61
C SER A 31 3.49 -15.27 4.28
N SER A 32 4.29 -15.74 3.33
CA SER A 32 5.49 -15.04 2.90
C SER A 32 5.17 -13.65 2.33
N TYR A 33 4.12 -13.50 1.56
CA TYR A 33 3.69 -12.20 1.03
C TYR A 33 3.24 -11.25 2.16
N VAL A 34 2.44 -11.73 3.10
CA VAL A 34 2.01 -10.92 4.25
C VAL A 34 3.21 -10.49 5.08
N ASP A 35 4.07 -11.42 5.49
CA ASP A 35 5.16 -11.12 6.43
C ASP A 35 6.27 -10.29 5.80
N ASN A 36 6.65 -10.61 4.56
CA ASN A 36 7.82 -10.01 3.90
C ASN A 36 7.49 -8.80 3.03
N THR A 37 6.21 -8.58 2.68
CA THR A 37 5.80 -7.47 1.84
C THR A 37 4.87 -6.53 2.58
N ILE A 38 3.68 -6.99 3.00
CA ILE A 38 2.66 -6.10 3.61
C ILE A 38 3.16 -5.57 4.95
N VAL A 39 3.49 -6.47 5.88
CA VAL A 39 3.95 -6.08 7.23
C VAL A 39 5.24 -5.27 7.17
N ALA A 40 6.18 -5.65 6.29
CA ALA A 40 7.43 -4.93 6.11
C ALA A 40 7.18 -3.49 5.59
N THR A 41 6.26 -3.29 4.66
CA THR A 41 5.89 -1.98 4.14
C THR A 41 5.30 -1.09 5.23
N TYR A 42 4.30 -1.56 5.97
CA TYR A 42 3.69 -0.77 7.05
C TYR A 42 4.66 -0.52 8.22
N ARG A 43 5.57 -1.43 8.52
CA ARG A 43 6.61 -1.22 9.53
C ARG A 43 7.56 -0.08 9.13
N ASN A 44 8.04 -0.09 7.90
CA ASN A 44 8.87 1.00 7.39
C ASN A 44 8.12 2.34 7.37
N LEU A 45 6.86 2.36 6.94
CA LEU A 45 6.02 3.56 7.00
C LEU A 45 5.91 4.10 8.42
N ALA A 46 5.64 3.25 9.41
CA ALA A 46 5.54 3.65 10.80
C ALA A 46 6.86 4.20 11.35
N ASP A 47 7.99 3.60 10.99
CA ASP A 47 9.31 4.03 11.46
C ASP A 47 9.71 5.37 10.83
N TYR A 48 9.46 5.60 9.54
CA TYR A 48 9.70 6.90 8.91
C TYR A 48 8.76 7.98 9.42
N ASN A 49 7.51 7.66 9.77
CA ASN A 49 6.60 8.62 10.41
C ASN A 49 7.08 9.03 11.80
N LYS A 50 7.56 8.09 12.62
CA LYS A 50 8.19 8.40 13.91
C LYS A 50 9.41 9.29 13.76
N GLN A 51 10.26 8.97 12.78
CA GLN A 51 11.44 9.78 12.48
C GLN A 51 11.04 11.19 12.01
N LEU A 52 10.01 11.30 11.16
CA LEU A 52 9.50 12.59 10.68
C LEU A 52 9.04 13.48 11.85
N VAL A 53 8.28 12.92 12.80
CA VAL A 53 7.87 13.65 14.01
C VAL A 53 9.08 14.15 14.79
N ALA A 54 10.10 13.31 14.95
CA ALA A 54 11.34 13.69 15.64
C ALA A 54 12.09 14.81 14.88
N ASP A 55 12.19 14.72 13.57
CA ASP A 55 12.87 15.71 12.73
C ASP A 55 12.13 17.05 12.73
N ILE A 56 10.78 17.03 12.68
CA ILE A 56 9.95 18.25 12.80
C ILE A 56 10.17 18.92 14.16
N ASN A 57 10.14 18.17 15.25
CA ASN A 57 10.36 18.72 16.58
C ASN A 57 11.78 19.27 16.81
N ALA A 58 12.75 18.80 16.04
CA ALA A 58 14.14 19.25 16.11
C ALA A 58 14.47 20.39 15.13
N MET A 59 13.51 20.82 14.28
CA MET A 59 13.75 21.89 13.31
C MET A 59 14.10 23.21 13.99
N SER A 60 15.24 23.79 13.62
CA SER A 60 15.68 25.08 14.13
C SER A 60 16.34 25.97 13.07
N ASN A 61 16.56 25.42 11.89
CA ASN A 61 17.22 26.09 10.75
C ASN A 61 16.86 25.39 9.43
N ASP A 62 17.32 25.95 8.32
CA ASP A 62 17.05 25.43 6.98
C ASP A 62 17.52 23.97 6.78
N ALA A 63 18.64 23.59 7.38
CA ALA A 63 19.12 22.21 7.33
C ALA A 63 18.17 21.24 8.05
N GLY A 64 17.59 21.67 9.16
CA GLY A 64 16.55 20.90 9.86
C GLY A 64 15.27 20.76 9.04
N VAL A 65 14.84 21.81 8.35
CA VAL A 65 13.71 21.77 7.42
C VAL A 65 13.99 20.79 6.28
N GLN A 66 15.18 20.89 5.66
CA GLN A 66 15.56 19.98 4.58
C GLN A 66 15.55 18.52 5.02
N LYS A 67 16.07 18.25 6.23
CA LYS A 67 16.06 16.89 6.81
C LYS A 67 14.63 16.36 6.98
N ALA A 68 13.73 17.17 7.55
CA ALA A 68 12.32 16.79 7.69
C ALA A 68 11.66 16.52 6.34
N CYS A 69 11.94 17.35 5.32
CA CYS A 69 11.45 17.13 3.96
C CYS A 69 11.96 15.81 3.36
N ASP A 70 13.21 15.47 3.59
CA ASP A 70 13.77 14.22 3.05
C ASP A 70 13.20 12.99 3.78
N THR A 71 12.99 13.07 5.08
CA THR A 71 12.29 12.04 5.86
C THR A 71 10.82 11.90 5.42
N TRP A 72 10.14 13.02 5.16
CA TRP A 72 8.77 12.99 4.63
C TRP A 72 8.69 12.27 3.28
N LYS A 73 9.62 12.53 2.35
CA LYS A 73 9.68 11.81 1.06
C LYS A 73 9.84 10.31 1.24
N MET A 74 10.62 9.87 2.23
CA MET A 74 10.78 8.45 2.54
C MET A 74 9.51 7.86 3.13
N SER A 75 8.83 8.59 4.03
CA SER A 75 7.52 8.18 4.54
C SER A 75 6.50 8.06 3.41
N ARG A 76 6.40 9.09 2.55
CA ARG A 76 5.50 9.09 1.40
C ARG A 76 5.75 7.90 0.45
N LYS A 77 7.01 7.55 0.20
CA LYS A 77 7.37 6.37 -0.61
C LYS A 77 6.74 5.08 -0.05
N TRP A 78 6.80 4.87 1.26
CA TRP A 78 6.23 3.67 1.88
C TRP A 78 4.71 3.72 1.93
N TRP A 79 4.12 4.91 2.01
CA TRP A 79 2.69 5.10 1.83
C TRP A 79 2.23 4.67 0.44
N GLU A 80 2.86 5.17 -0.62
CA GLU A 80 2.58 4.78 -2.01
C GLU A 80 2.71 3.26 -2.23
N PHE A 81 3.70 2.63 -1.61
CA PHE A 81 3.83 1.16 -1.68
C PHE A 81 2.65 0.44 -1.00
N SER A 82 2.06 1.02 0.03
CA SER A 82 0.92 0.42 0.73
C SER A 82 -0.37 0.43 -0.09
N GLU A 83 -0.45 1.27 -1.11
CA GLU A 83 -1.62 1.34 -2.01
C GLU A 83 -1.86 0.01 -2.76
N ALA A 84 -0.81 -0.81 -2.91
CA ALA A 84 -0.94 -2.15 -3.50
C ALA A 84 -1.77 -3.13 -2.65
N PHE A 85 -2.05 -2.82 -1.39
CA PHE A 85 -2.78 -3.71 -0.45
C PHE A 85 -3.93 -3.01 0.28
N LEU A 86 -4.66 -2.13 -0.39
CA LEU A 86 -5.86 -1.45 0.12
C LEU A 86 -7.07 -2.40 0.19
N PHE A 87 -6.88 -3.57 0.77
CA PHE A 87 -7.90 -4.61 0.99
C PHE A 87 -7.86 -5.09 2.46
N GLY A 88 -8.83 -5.92 2.84
CA GLY A 88 -8.96 -6.35 4.24
C GLY A 88 -9.11 -5.14 5.17
N ALA A 89 -8.43 -5.13 6.30
CA ALA A 89 -8.54 -4.07 7.29
C ALA A 89 -8.26 -2.66 6.72
N ALA A 90 -7.33 -2.51 5.79
CA ALA A 90 -7.04 -1.23 5.17
C ALA A 90 -8.23 -0.70 4.35
N GLY A 91 -8.91 -1.58 3.62
CA GLY A 91 -10.15 -1.25 2.89
C GLY A 91 -11.35 -1.07 3.82
N ASP A 92 -11.54 -1.97 4.78
CA ASP A 92 -12.68 -1.96 5.71
C ASP A 92 -12.71 -0.67 6.55
N TYR A 93 -11.55 -0.16 6.95
CA TYR A 93 -11.41 1.10 7.70
C TYR A 93 -11.16 2.32 6.82
N ALA A 94 -11.20 2.17 5.50
CA ALA A 94 -10.99 3.25 4.54
C ALA A 94 -9.74 4.10 4.85
N LEU A 95 -8.59 3.44 5.10
CA LEU A 95 -7.37 4.11 5.56
C LEU A 95 -6.89 5.17 4.58
N ASP A 96 -6.93 4.86 3.27
CA ASP A 96 -6.50 5.78 2.24
C ASP A 96 -7.32 7.08 2.21
N PRO A 97 -8.65 7.09 2.03
CA PRO A 97 -9.42 8.33 2.00
C PRO A 97 -9.44 9.11 3.32
N HIS A 98 -9.10 8.48 4.45
CA HIS A 98 -8.95 9.19 5.72
C HIS A 98 -7.56 9.85 5.89
N THR A 99 -6.57 9.38 5.16
CA THR A 99 -5.17 9.84 5.29
C THR A 99 -4.77 10.72 4.11
N ASP A 100 -5.16 10.35 2.89
CA ASP A 100 -4.78 11.00 1.64
C ASP A 100 -6.00 11.20 0.75
N THR A 101 -6.75 12.28 1.03
CA THR A 101 -7.97 12.58 0.28
C THR A 101 -7.65 13.35 -1.02
N TRP A 102 -8.04 12.78 -2.13
CA TRP A 102 -7.98 13.44 -3.44
C TRP A 102 -9.38 13.47 -4.09
N PRO A 103 -9.79 14.61 -4.69
CA PRO A 103 -9.09 15.89 -4.79
C PRO A 103 -9.05 16.65 -3.45
N PHE A 104 -8.01 17.48 -3.28
CA PHE A 104 -7.81 18.31 -2.10
C PHE A 104 -9.00 19.26 -1.83
N ASP A 105 -9.60 19.16 -0.65
CA ASP A 105 -10.72 20.04 -0.25
C ASP A 105 -10.23 21.42 0.20
N ARG A 106 -10.24 22.36 -0.75
CA ARG A 106 -9.87 23.75 -0.49
C ARG A 106 -10.80 24.48 0.47
N ASN A 107 -12.07 24.06 0.57
CA ASN A 107 -13.04 24.75 1.41
C ASN A 107 -12.85 24.39 2.87
N SER A 108 -12.62 23.12 3.15
CA SER A 108 -12.28 22.67 4.50
C SER A 108 -10.99 23.30 5.01
N LEU A 109 -9.96 23.44 4.17
CA LEU A 109 -8.71 24.11 4.57
C LEU A 109 -8.88 25.60 4.87
N LYS A 110 -9.80 26.31 4.18
CA LYS A 110 -10.06 27.74 4.43
C LYS A 110 -10.92 27.99 5.66
N ALA A 111 -11.59 26.97 6.17
CA ALA A 111 -12.46 27.05 7.34
C ALA A 111 -11.72 26.85 8.66
N THR A 112 -10.43 26.44 8.61
CA THR A 112 -9.51 26.36 9.75
C THR A 112 -8.68 27.61 9.90
#